data_4470d345178a815e97958e1dc8c2fd6a
#
_entry.id   4470d345178a815e97958e1dc8c2fd6a
#
_cell.length_a   1.000
_cell.length_b   1.000
_cell.length_c   1.000
_cell.angle_alpha   90.00
_cell.angle_beta   90.00
_cell.angle_gamma   90.00
#
_symmetry.space_group_name_H-M   'P 1'
#
loop_
_entity.id
_entity.type
_entity.pdbx_description
1 polymer ?
#
loop_
_entity_poly.entity_id
_entity_poly.type
_entity_poly.pdbx_seq_one_letter_code
_entity_poly.pdbx_strand_id
1 'polypeptide(L)'
;IISAGWTMSAVEIENTMLKHADVDEVAIIGVADETRGQVVKAFVVGKREPSDEYIKELQDFTRGRLAQHEFPRIIEFVSELPKTPAGKVHRKVLRDREAASGRRIN
;
A
#
# COMPACT_ATOMS: atom_id res chain seq x y z
N ILE A 1 -13.17 -1.19 -0.84
CA ILE A 1 -13.25 -1.23 0.54
C ILE A 1 -14.48 -0.72 1.05
N ILE A 2 -15.17 -1.52 1.65
CA ILE A 2 -16.40 -1.10 1.96
C ILE A 2 -16.64 -0.77 3.33
N SER A 3 -15.79 -1.02 4.19
CA SER A 3 -16.11 -0.81 5.57
C SER A 3 -15.20 0.20 6.18
N ALA A 4 -15.64 0.83 7.21
CA ALA A 4 -14.84 1.75 7.97
C ALA A 4 -13.66 1.03 8.59
N GLY A 5 -13.84 -0.21 8.94
CA GLY A 5 -12.76 -1.00 9.49
C GLY A 5 -11.61 -1.14 8.53
N TRP A 6 -11.93 -1.29 7.24
CA TRP A 6 -10.88 -1.41 6.24
C TRP A 6 -10.11 -0.10 6.13
N THR A 7 -10.81 1.03 6.18
CA THR A 7 -10.16 2.32 6.11
C THR A 7 -9.23 2.53 7.30
N MET A 8 -9.67 2.11 8.48
CA MET A 8 -8.83 2.22 9.65
C MET A 8 -7.61 1.34 9.53
N SER A 9 -7.77 0.15 8.95
CA SER A 9 -6.63 -0.74 8.76
C SER A 9 -5.61 -0.13 7.81
N ALA A 10 -6.06 0.61 6.80
CA ALA A 10 -5.13 1.25 5.88
C ALA A 10 -4.21 2.20 6.62
N VAL A 11 -4.76 3.02 7.51
CA VAL A 11 -3.95 3.95 8.28
C VAL A 11 -2.98 3.20 9.19
N GLU A 12 -3.45 2.15 9.81
CA GLU A 12 -2.62 1.34 10.70
C GLU A 12 -1.46 0.70 9.94
N ILE A 13 -1.74 0.18 8.74
CA ILE A 13 -0.72 -0.44 7.93
C ILE A 13 0.32 0.62 7.51
N GLU A 14 -0.15 1.79 7.11
CA GLU A 14 0.76 2.88 6.73
C GLU A 14 1.68 3.24 7.89
N ASN A 15 1.11 3.40 9.08
CA ASN A 15 1.91 3.77 10.23
C ASN A 15 2.92 2.70 10.57
N THR A 16 2.55 1.44 10.40
CA THR A 16 3.46 0.34 10.66
C THR A 16 4.62 0.34 9.67
N MET A 17 4.32 0.52 8.38
CA MET A 17 5.35 0.52 7.37
C MET A 17 6.31 1.70 7.53
N LEU A 18 5.79 2.83 8.01
CA LEU A 18 6.64 3.99 8.22
C LEU A 18 7.67 3.78 9.33
N LYS A 19 7.52 2.73 10.13
CA LYS A 19 8.52 2.42 11.15
C LYS A 19 9.76 1.78 10.55
N HIS A 20 9.67 1.32 9.30
CA HIS A 20 10.83 0.73 8.65
C HIS A 20 11.78 1.86 8.23
N ALA A 21 13.06 1.68 8.50
CA ALA A 21 14.05 2.74 8.26
C ALA A 21 14.17 3.15 6.80
N ASP A 22 13.85 2.25 5.89
CA ASP A 22 14.00 2.51 4.47
C ASP A 22 12.71 2.92 3.77
N VAL A 23 11.66 3.21 4.51
CA VAL A 23 10.41 3.70 3.94
C VAL A 23 10.28 5.19 4.24
N ASP A 24 10.21 5.99 3.17
CA ASP A 24 10.09 7.43 3.33
C ASP A 24 8.62 7.86 3.39
N GLU A 25 7.79 7.31 2.50
CA GLU A 25 6.36 7.56 2.51
C GLU A 25 5.66 6.30 2.03
N VAL A 26 4.40 6.15 2.39
CA VAL A 26 3.63 4.99 1.96
C VAL A 26 2.16 5.36 1.92
N ALA A 27 1.44 4.78 0.97
CA ALA A 27 -0.01 4.93 0.88
C ALA A 27 -0.60 3.56 0.61
N ILE A 28 -1.65 3.23 1.32
CA ILE A 28 -2.30 1.93 1.23
C ILE A 28 -3.67 2.05 0.58
N ILE A 29 -3.95 1.18 -0.37
CA ILE A 29 -5.30 1.07 -0.92
C ILE A 29 -5.66 -0.41 -1.00
N GLY A 30 -6.94 -0.69 -1.20
CA GLY A 30 -7.39 -2.05 -1.47
C GLY A 30 -7.57 -2.20 -2.95
N VAL A 31 -7.17 -3.34 -3.51
CA VAL A 31 -7.37 -3.61 -4.92
C VAL A 31 -8.07 -4.95 -5.07
N ALA A 32 -8.81 -5.10 -6.15
CA ALA A 32 -9.55 -6.32 -6.39
C ALA A 32 -8.62 -7.48 -6.68
N ASP A 33 -9.00 -8.66 -6.22
CA ASP A 33 -8.23 -9.86 -6.45
C ASP A 33 -9.22 -10.99 -6.68
N GLU A 34 -9.06 -11.74 -7.75
CA GLU A 34 -10.00 -12.79 -8.09
C GLU A 34 -10.15 -13.85 -7.02
N THR A 35 -9.08 -14.17 -6.37
CA THR A 35 -9.10 -15.24 -5.39
C THR A 35 -9.55 -14.79 -4.02
N ARG A 36 -9.11 -13.61 -3.61
CA ARG A 36 -9.36 -13.14 -2.25
C ARG A 36 -10.38 -12.04 -2.12
N GLY A 37 -10.94 -11.57 -3.21
CA GLY A 37 -11.88 -10.46 -3.20
C GLY A 37 -11.14 -9.13 -3.22
N GLN A 38 -10.35 -8.87 -2.19
CA GLN A 38 -9.50 -7.69 -2.15
C GLN A 38 -8.20 -8.01 -1.46
N VAL A 39 -7.14 -7.35 -1.87
CA VAL A 39 -5.86 -7.46 -1.19
C VAL A 39 -5.32 -6.05 -0.96
N VAL A 40 -4.39 -5.94 -0.04
CA VAL A 40 -3.78 -4.66 0.31
C VAL A 40 -2.67 -4.37 -0.68
N LYS A 41 -2.65 -3.15 -1.22
CA LYS A 41 -1.56 -2.70 -2.07
C LYS A 41 -0.92 -1.47 -1.43
N ALA A 42 0.40 -1.44 -1.38
CA ALA A 42 1.15 -0.33 -0.84
C ALA A 42 1.89 0.38 -1.96
N PHE A 43 1.78 1.71 -2.02
CA PHE A 43 2.62 2.52 -2.86
C PHE A 43 3.68 3.09 -1.94
N VAL A 44 4.93 2.79 -2.21
CA VAL A 44 6.03 3.13 -1.31
C VAL A 44 7.02 4.07 -1.96
N VAL A 45 7.35 5.15 -1.24
CA VAL A 45 8.47 5.99 -1.62
C VAL A 45 9.60 5.43 -0.77
N GLY A 46 10.47 4.66 -1.38
CA GLY A 46 11.52 3.98 -0.65
C GLY A 46 12.85 4.70 -0.72
N LYS A 47 13.73 4.35 0.18
CA LYS A 47 15.06 4.93 0.23
C LYS A 47 16.10 4.07 -0.47
N ARG A 48 15.68 2.95 -1.01
CA ARG A 48 16.58 2.05 -1.72
C ARG A 48 16.03 1.78 -3.12
N GLU A 49 16.88 1.24 -3.98
CA GLU A 49 16.45 0.84 -5.30
C GLU A 49 15.39 -0.25 -5.22
N PRO A 50 14.35 -0.18 -6.02
CA PRO A 50 13.32 -1.22 -6.01
C PRO A 50 13.92 -2.57 -6.36
N SER A 51 13.50 -3.60 -5.64
CA SER A 51 13.95 -4.96 -5.91
C SER A 51 12.98 -5.93 -5.25
N ASP A 52 13.04 -7.18 -5.66
CA ASP A 52 12.19 -8.21 -5.06
C ASP A 52 12.60 -8.43 -3.60
N GLU A 53 13.86 -8.31 -3.29
CA GLU A 53 14.31 -8.46 -1.92
C GLU A 53 13.75 -7.35 -1.03
N TYR A 54 13.70 -6.15 -1.56
CA TYR A 54 13.18 -5.02 -0.81
C TYR A 54 11.68 -5.22 -0.56
N ILE A 55 10.95 -5.68 -1.59
CA ILE A 55 9.53 -5.97 -1.44
C ILE A 55 9.33 -7.02 -0.35
N LYS A 56 10.09 -8.10 -0.41
CA LYS A 56 9.95 -9.17 0.55
C LYS A 56 10.27 -8.69 1.96
N GLU A 57 11.28 -7.89 2.08
CA GLU A 57 11.67 -7.35 3.39
C GLU A 57 10.53 -6.53 3.99
N LEU A 58 9.89 -5.67 3.17
CA LEU A 58 8.80 -4.86 3.67
C LEU A 58 7.58 -5.71 4.00
N GLN A 59 7.32 -6.74 3.21
CA GLN A 59 6.22 -7.65 3.49
C GLN A 59 6.44 -8.42 4.79
N ASP A 60 7.65 -8.90 4.99
CA ASP A 60 7.97 -9.64 6.22
C ASP A 60 7.91 -8.73 7.44
N PHE A 61 8.37 -7.49 7.27
CA PHE A 61 8.35 -6.52 8.36
C PHE A 61 6.91 -6.25 8.81
N THR A 62 6.01 -6.04 7.85
CA THR A 62 4.63 -5.75 8.20
C THR A 62 3.89 -6.98 8.68
N ARG A 63 4.19 -8.14 8.09
CA ARG A 63 3.54 -9.37 8.48
C ARG A 63 3.80 -9.71 9.94
N GLY A 64 4.98 -9.40 10.42
CA GLY A 64 5.31 -9.69 11.80
C GLY A 64 4.66 -8.75 12.79
N ARG A 65 4.07 -7.65 12.33
CA ARG A 65 3.51 -6.63 13.20
C ARG A 65 2.02 -6.42 13.07
N LEU A 66 1.41 -6.97 12.05
CA LEU A 66 -0.01 -6.77 11.77
C LEU A 66 -0.70 -8.11 11.61
N ALA A 67 -2.02 -8.08 11.55
CA ALA A 67 -2.77 -9.29 11.30
C ALA A 67 -2.38 -9.82 9.92
N GLN A 68 -2.45 -11.14 9.78
CA GLN A 68 -1.95 -11.78 8.59
C GLN A 68 -2.56 -11.27 7.31
N HIS A 69 -3.83 -10.96 7.31
CA HIS A 69 -4.50 -10.50 6.10
C HIS A 69 -4.28 -9.01 5.83
N GLU A 70 -3.58 -8.31 6.71
CA GLU A 70 -3.36 -6.89 6.56
C GLU A 70 -2.03 -6.51 5.93
N PHE A 71 -1.11 -7.46 5.78
CA PHE A 71 0.16 -7.08 5.18
C PHE A 71 -0.04 -6.84 3.68
N PRO A 72 0.75 -5.95 3.07
CA PRO A 72 0.56 -5.61 1.66
C PRO A 72 1.05 -6.74 0.76
N ARG A 73 0.13 -7.32 0.00
CA ARG A 73 0.50 -8.39 -0.92
C ARG A 73 1.10 -7.83 -2.20
N ILE A 74 0.83 -6.57 -2.49
CA ILE A 74 1.38 -5.91 -3.67
C ILE A 74 2.08 -4.65 -3.20
N ILE A 75 3.31 -4.45 -3.64
CA ILE A 75 4.03 -3.23 -3.33
C ILE A 75 4.52 -2.64 -4.63
N GLU A 76 4.23 -1.37 -4.83
CA GLU A 76 4.69 -0.64 -6.01
C GLU A 76 5.52 0.54 -5.51
N PHE A 77 6.75 0.66 -6.00
CA PHE A 77 7.60 1.77 -5.61
C PHE A 77 7.35 2.95 -6.52
N VAL A 78 7.22 4.12 -5.93
CA VAL A 78 6.96 5.36 -6.68
C VAL A 78 7.90 6.43 -6.19
N SER A 79 8.12 7.45 -7.01
CA SER A 79 9.02 8.53 -6.64
C SER A 79 8.34 9.52 -5.71
N GLU A 80 7.02 9.64 -5.79
CA GLU A 80 6.27 10.52 -4.91
C GLU A 80 4.82 10.11 -4.90
N LEU A 81 4.10 10.53 -3.88
CA LEU A 81 2.69 10.21 -3.75
C LEU A 81 1.88 11.46 -4.05
N PRO A 82 0.69 11.29 -4.66
CA PRO A 82 -0.19 12.44 -4.88
C PRO A 82 -0.70 12.95 -3.53
N LYS A 83 -0.78 14.25 -3.40
CA LYS A 83 -1.21 14.88 -2.15
C LYS A 83 -2.38 15.80 -2.40
N THR A 84 -3.20 15.97 -1.37
CA THR A 84 -4.28 16.94 -1.40
C THR A 84 -3.68 18.30 -1.08
N PRO A 85 -4.42 19.39 -1.28
CA PRO A 85 -3.93 20.71 -0.89
C PRO A 85 -3.55 20.81 0.59
N ALA A 86 -4.13 19.94 1.41
CA ALA A 86 -3.79 19.94 2.84
C ALA A 86 -2.52 19.15 3.12
N GLY A 87 -1.87 18.60 2.10
CA GLY A 87 -0.63 17.86 2.28
C GLY A 87 -0.81 16.39 2.64
N LYS A 88 -2.03 15.88 2.56
CA LYS A 88 -2.28 14.49 2.88
C LYS A 88 -2.30 13.64 1.62
N VAL A 89 -1.99 12.35 1.75
CA VAL A 89 -2.01 11.45 0.61
C VAL A 89 -3.40 11.40 0.00
N HIS A 90 -3.47 11.55 -1.32
CA HIS A 90 -4.73 11.56 -2.02
C HIS A 90 -5.02 10.16 -2.57
N ARG A 91 -5.61 9.31 -1.73
CA ARG A 91 -5.83 7.90 -2.07
C ARG A 91 -6.76 7.70 -3.25
N LYS A 92 -7.70 8.61 -3.47
CA LYS A 92 -8.59 8.48 -4.60
C LYS A 92 -7.82 8.49 -5.92
N VAL A 93 -6.82 9.35 -6.02
CA VAL A 93 -6.00 9.41 -7.22
C VAL A 93 -5.27 8.09 -7.43
N LEU A 94 -4.78 7.50 -6.34
CA LEU A 94 -4.09 6.22 -6.45
C LEU A 94 -5.03 5.12 -6.89
N ARG A 95 -6.25 5.10 -6.34
CA ARG A 95 -7.24 4.10 -6.76
C ARG A 95 -7.62 4.27 -8.21
N ASP A 96 -7.74 5.53 -8.67
CA ASP A 96 -8.09 5.80 -10.05
C ASP A 96 -6.96 5.35 -10.99
N ARG A 97 -5.72 5.57 -10.60
CA ARG A 97 -4.58 5.11 -11.38
C ARG A 97 -4.55 3.59 -11.46
N GLU A 98 -4.86 2.93 -10.36
CA GLU A 98 -4.85 1.49 -10.32
C GLU A 98 -5.93 0.93 -11.25
N ALA A 99 -7.11 1.54 -11.24
CA ALA A 99 -8.18 1.12 -12.13
C ALA A 99 -7.81 1.36 -13.58
N ALA A 100 -7.16 2.48 -13.86
CA ALA A 100 -6.77 2.81 -15.22
C ALA A 100 -5.66 1.91 -15.75
N SER A 101 -4.88 1.33 -14.83
CA SER A 101 -3.79 0.47 -15.26
C SER A 101 -4.29 -0.88 -15.78
N GLY A 102 -5.56 -1.19 -15.56
CA GLY A 102 -6.12 -2.43 -16.03
C GLY A 102 -5.78 -3.63 -15.19
N ARG A 103 -5.07 -3.41 -14.09
CA ARG A 103 -4.63 -4.52 -13.28
C ARG A 103 -5.77 -5.41 -12.80
N ARG A 104 -6.84 -4.84 -12.39
CA ARG A 104 -7.89 -5.64 -11.84
C ARG A 104 -8.86 -6.11 -12.86
N ILE A 105 -8.70 -5.71 -14.03
CA ILE A 105 -9.57 -6.12 -14.99
C ILE A 105 -9.51 -7.46 -15.35
N ASN A 106 -8.86 -7.83 -15.44
CA ASN A 106 -8.90 -8.99 -15.93
C ASN A 106 -9.03 -9.77 -15.51
#